data_49a99af288ea7df98e62ee0d1ccd2375
#
_entry.id   49a99af288ea7df98e62ee0d1ccd2375
#
_cell.length_a   1.000
_cell.length_b   1.000
_cell.length_c   1.000
_cell.angle_alpha   90.00
_cell.angle_beta   90.00
_cell.angle_gamma   90.00
#
_symmetry.space_group_name_H-M   'P 1'
#
loop_
_entity.id
_entity.type
_entity.pdbx_description
1 polymer ?
#
loop_
_entity_poly.entity_id
_entity_poly.type
_entity_poly.pdbx_seq_one_letter_code
_entity_poly.pdbx_strand_id
1 'polypeptide(L)'
;IKAEIAKIADTSEPDAVQSLQGTLSAISPKLNLVLETISTMINVMPPSSAMAGALSMVDSSVNVAKAPANVSLGAVVSPTVNINNDNQEDLNLPLNGKAVNAIRSFQGKGTLVWGARTLEGNSKDYRYISVRRTMTYLEQSIKFAAEAYVFAPNNSTTWSTLKSTVSNFLTNQWQSGLL
;
A
#
# COMPACT_ATOMS: atom_id res chain seq x y z
N ILE A 1 -11.34 -37.40 -22.09
CA ILE A 1 -10.49 -36.33 -21.56
C ILE A 1 -9.58 -35.75 -22.66
N LYS A 2 -8.71 -36.52 -23.31
CA LYS A 2 -7.82 -35.96 -24.38
C LYS A 2 -8.59 -35.32 -25.51
N ALA A 3 -9.71 -35.91 -25.95
CA ALA A 3 -10.56 -35.38 -27.01
C ALA A 3 -11.27 -34.07 -26.57
N GLU A 4 -11.66 -33.95 -25.31
CA GLU A 4 -12.29 -32.73 -24.78
C GLU A 4 -11.26 -31.58 -24.60
N ILE A 5 -10.04 -31.91 -24.20
CA ILE A 5 -8.94 -30.92 -24.11
C ILE A 5 -8.62 -30.36 -25.53
N ALA A 6 -8.57 -31.22 -26.54
CA ALA A 6 -8.35 -30.79 -27.92
C ALA A 6 -9.44 -29.82 -28.42
N LYS A 7 -10.71 -30.05 -28.06
CA LYS A 7 -11.81 -29.12 -28.39
C LYS A 7 -11.65 -27.73 -27.77
N ILE A 8 -11.12 -27.63 -26.57
CA ILE A 8 -10.85 -26.32 -25.94
C ILE A 8 -9.81 -25.53 -26.74
N ALA A 9 -8.76 -26.21 -27.22
CA ALA A 9 -7.70 -25.56 -28.01
C ALA A 9 -8.21 -25.01 -29.36
N ASP A 10 -9.25 -25.65 -29.93
CA ASP A 10 -9.82 -25.26 -31.23
C ASP A 10 -10.97 -24.26 -31.13
N THR A 11 -11.49 -23.98 -29.95
CA THR A 11 -12.67 -23.15 -29.75
C THR A 11 -12.29 -21.75 -29.31
N SER A 12 -12.66 -20.73 -30.08
CA SER A 12 -12.48 -19.31 -29.78
C SER A 12 -13.67 -18.69 -29.05
N GLU A 13 -14.81 -19.39 -28.96
CA GLU A 13 -16.02 -18.90 -28.32
C GLU A 13 -15.96 -19.07 -26.79
N PRO A 14 -16.02 -17.97 -26.00
CA PRO A 14 -15.86 -18.02 -24.52
C PRO A 14 -16.86 -18.96 -23.82
N ASP A 15 -18.12 -18.97 -24.24
CA ASP A 15 -19.17 -19.77 -23.62
C ASP A 15 -18.96 -21.28 -23.85
N ALA A 16 -18.47 -21.65 -25.03
CA ALA A 16 -18.13 -23.03 -25.35
C ALA A 16 -16.91 -23.51 -24.57
N VAL A 17 -15.89 -22.66 -24.39
CA VAL A 17 -14.72 -22.93 -23.54
C VAL A 17 -15.14 -23.18 -22.10
N GLN A 18 -16.01 -22.33 -21.57
CA GLN A 18 -16.49 -22.44 -20.18
C GLN A 18 -17.31 -23.73 -19.97
N SER A 19 -18.16 -24.09 -20.91
CA SER A 19 -18.93 -25.34 -20.87
C SER A 19 -18.05 -26.58 -20.92
N LEU A 20 -17.05 -26.60 -21.81
CA LEU A 20 -16.06 -27.68 -21.90
C LEU A 20 -15.19 -27.80 -20.63
N GLN A 21 -14.79 -26.66 -20.08
CA GLN A 21 -14.04 -26.61 -18.81
C GLN A 21 -14.87 -27.17 -17.66
N GLY A 22 -16.15 -26.81 -17.57
CA GLY A 22 -17.09 -27.37 -16.58
C GLY A 22 -17.22 -28.90 -16.69
N THR A 23 -17.35 -29.41 -17.93
CA THR A 23 -17.41 -30.85 -18.20
C THR A 23 -16.14 -31.57 -17.79
N LEU A 24 -14.95 -31.02 -18.11
CA LEU A 24 -13.65 -31.58 -17.73
C LEU A 24 -13.45 -31.58 -16.21
N SER A 25 -13.87 -30.50 -15.55
CA SER A 25 -13.81 -30.39 -14.07
C SER A 25 -14.69 -31.44 -13.40
N ALA A 26 -15.86 -31.75 -13.94
CA ALA A 26 -16.76 -32.79 -13.43
C ALA A 26 -16.18 -34.20 -13.58
N ILE A 27 -15.46 -34.48 -14.67
CA ILE A 27 -14.95 -35.82 -15.01
C ILE A 27 -13.57 -36.11 -14.42
N SER A 28 -12.76 -35.07 -14.15
CA SER A 28 -11.36 -35.24 -13.76
C SER A 28 -11.01 -34.58 -12.42
N PRO A 29 -11.04 -35.30 -11.30
CA PRO A 29 -10.59 -34.78 -10.00
C PRO A 29 -9.15 -34.31 -9.99
N LYS A 30 -8.27 -34.92 -10.80
CA LYS A 30 -6.87 -34.49 -10.93
C LYS A 30 -6.74 -33.10 -11.57
N LEU A 31 -7.59 -32.79 -12.55
CA LEU A 31 -7.63 -31.45 -13.16
C LEU A 31 -8.03 -30.41 -12.12
N ASN A 32 -9.06 -30.69 -11.32
CA ASN A 32 -9.50 -29.79 -10.27
C ASN A 32 -8.38 -29.52 -9.26
N LEU A 33 -7.65 -30.55 -8.83
CA LEU A 33 -6.52 -30.39 -7.92
C LEU A 33 -5.42 -29.50 -8.52
N VAL A 34 -5.11 -29.69 -9.80
CA VAL A 34 -4.12 -28.85 -10.49
C VAL A 34 -4.60 -27.39 -10.60
N LEU A 35 -5.86 -27.17 -10.99
CA LEU A 35 -6.45 -25.83 -11.08
C LEU A 35 -6.50 -25.13 -9.73
N GLU A 36 -6.86 -25.83 -8.68
CA GLU A 36 -6.85 -25.32 -7.29
C GLU A 36 -5.43 -24.95 -6.83
N THR A 37 -4.46 -25.81 -7.13
CA THR A 37 -3.04 -25.54 -6.81
C THR A 37 -2.54 -24.30 -7.56
N ILE A 38 -2.82 -24.20 -8.86
CA ILE A 38 -2.44 -23.03 -9.67
C ILE A 38 -3.14 -21.76 -9.14
N SER A 39 -4.44 -21.84 -8.87
CA SER A 39 -5.21 -20.73 -8.30
C SER A 39 -4.61 -20.25 -6.97
N THR A 40 -4.27 -21.17 -6.09
CA THR A 40 -3.63 -20.84 -4.81
C THR A 40 -2.28 -20.15 -5.02
N MET A 41 -1.46 -20.65 -5.94
CA MET A 41 -0.14 -20.06 -6.24
C MET A 41 -0.25 -18.66 -6.85
N ILE A 42 -1.20 -18.43 -7.76
CA ILE A 42 -1.41 -17.13 -8.41
C ILE A 42 -1.98 -16.10 -7.42
N ASN A 43 -2.80 -16.53 -6.48
CA ASN A 43 -3.43 -15.66 -5.49
C ASN A 43 -2.48 -15.22 -4.36
N VAL A 44 -1.28 -15.79 -4.27
CA VAL A 44 -0.25 -15.30 -3.36
C VAL A 44 0.43 -14.08 -3.99
N MET A 45 0.09 -12.91 -3.49
CA MET A 45 0.59 -11.64 -4.03
C MET A 45 1.46 -10.90 -2.99
N PRO A 46 2.48 -10.15 -3.45
CA PRO A 46 3.27 -9.30 -2.56
C PRO A 46 2.40 -8.17 -1.97
N PRO A 47 2.69 -7.72 -0.73
CA PRO A 47 1.88 -6.71 -0.04
C PRO A 47 1.97 -5.31 -0.66
N SER A 48 2.90 -5.05 -1.57
CA SER A 48 3.20 -3.73 -2.12
C SER A 48 2.01 -3.10 -2.85
N SER A 49 1.28 -3.87 -3.66
CA SER A 49 0.09 -3.39 -4.38
C SER A 49 -1.06 -3.03 -3.43
N ALA A 50 -1.31 -3.89 -2.44
CA ALA A 50 -2.32 -3.64 -1.42
C ALA A 50 -1.97 -2.40 -0.57
N MET A 51 -0.69 -2.23 -0.22
CA MET A 51 -0.22 -1.06 0.52
C MET A 51 -0.29 0.23 -0.30
N ALA A 52 -0.01 0.20 -1.60
CA ALA A 52 -0.18 1.35 -2.48
C ALA A 52 -1.65 1.81 -2.52
N GLY A 53 -2.58 0.86 -2.64
CA GLY A 53 -4.02 1.13 -2.56
C GLY A 53 -4.45 1.70 -1.20
N ALA A 54 -3.98 1.13 -0.10
CA ALA A 54 -4.27 1.61 1.25
C ALA A 54 -3.75 3.04 1.48
N LEU A 55 -2.52 3.35 1.04
CA LEU A 55 -1.96 4.70 1.10
C LEU A 55 -2.80 5.69 0.29
N SER A 56 -3.11 5.36 -0.96
CA SER A 56 -3.93 6.22 -1.82
C SER A 56 -5.31 6.49 -1.23
N MET A 57 -5.95 5.47 -0.66
CA MET A 57 -7.25 5.59 -0.01
C MET A 57 -7.19 6.52 1.21
N VAL A 58 -6.18 6.38 2.08
CA VAL A 58 -6.01 7.21 3.28
C VAL A 58 -5.71 8.65 2.88
N ASP A 59 -4.85 8.87 1.90
CA ASP A 59 -4.51 10.22 1.41
C ASP A 59 -5.72 10.96 0.84
N SER A 60 -6.57 10.23 0.10
CA SER A 60 -7.76 10.81 -0.51
C SER A 60 -8.89 11.04 0.49
N SER A 61 -9.00 10.22 1.53
CA SER A 61 -10.09 10.29 2.50
C SER A 61 -9.80 11.22 3.68
N VAL A 62 -8.53 11.40 4.04
CA VAL A 62 -8.11 12.22 5.19
C VAL A 62 -7.01 13.20 4.76
N ASN A 63 -5.76 12.78 4.78
CA ASN A 63 -4.59 13.52 4.32
C ASN A 63 -3.31 12.67 4.44
N VAL A 64 -2.18 13.24 3.99
CA VAL A 64 -0.86 12.61 3.99
C VAL A 64 -0.30 12.36 5.40
N ALA A 65 -0.69 13.17 6.39
CA ALA A 65 -0.24 13.02 7.78
C ALA A 65 -0.91 11.84 8.50
N LYS A 66 -2.03 11.34 7.97
CA LYS A 66 -2.69 10.16 8.53
C LYS A 66 -1.85 8.91 8.30
N ALA A 67 -1.54 8.19 9.38
CA ALA A 67 -0.88 6.89 9.27
C ALA A 67 -1.75 5.87 8.53
N PRO A 68 -1.21 5.13 7.54
CA PRO A 68 -1.93 4.08 6.82
C PRO A 68 -2.00 2.78 7.65
N ALA A 69 -2.44 2.90 8.90
CA ALA A 69 -2.55 1.80 9.84
C ALA A 69 -3.99 1.69 10.35
N ASN A 70 -4.38 0.49 10.79
CA ASN A 70 -5.76 0.13 11.11
C ASN A 70 -6.69 0.32 9.90
N VAL A 71 -6.19 0.00 8.72
CA VAL A 71 -6.90 0.09 7.44
C VAL A 71 -7.22 -1.30 6.96
N SER A 72 -8.48 -1.53 6.60
CA SER A 72 -8.94 -2.82 6.08
C SER A 72 -8.50 -3.04 4.64
N LEU A 73 -8.01 -4.23 4.36
CA LEU A 73 -7.71 -4.71 3.02
C LEU A 73 -8.83 -5.63 2.53
N GLY A 74 -9.95 -5.05 2.12
CA GLY A 74 -11.17 -5.80 1.77
C GLY A 74 -11.02 -6.80 0.61
N ALA A 75 -10.02 -6.61 -0.26
CA ALA A 75 -9.72 -7.53 -1.36
C ALA A 75 -8.79 -8.70 -0.94
N VAL A 76 -8.28 -8.70 0.29
CA VAL A 76 -7.36 -9.73 0.80
C VAL A 76 -8.13 -10.69 1.70
N VAL A 77 -8.11 -11.97 1.36
CA VAL A 77 -8.78 -13.02 2.16
C VAL A 77 -8.06 -13.23 3.48
N SER A 78 -6.74 -13.45 3.43
CA SER A 78 -5.92 -13.66 4.62
C SER A 78 -4.44 -13.39 4.29
N PRO A 79 -3.61 -13.06 5.28
CA PRO A 79 -2.17 -13.04 5.10
C PRO A 79 -1.63 -14.48 4.99
N THR A 80 -0.54 -14.67 4.24
CA THR A 80 0.12 -15.98 4.09
C THR A 80 0.79 -16.45 5.38
N VAL A 81 1.19 -15.52 6.24
CA VAL A 81 1.80 -15.78 7.54
C VAL A 81 0.94 -15.18 8.64
N ASN A 82 0.58 -15.99 9.62
CA ASN A 82 -0.19 -15.49 10.75
C ASN A 82 0.77 -14.93 11.82
N ILE A 83 0.62 -13.64 12.12
CA ILE A 83 1.46 -12.90 13.07
C ILE A 83 0.66 -12.65 14.33
N ASN A 84 1.15 -13.17 15.47
CA ASN A 84 0.57 -12.94 16.79
C ASN A 84 1.12 -11.64 17.43
N ASN A 85 0.77 -11.36 18.69
CA ASN A 85 1.21 -10.15 19.38
C ASN A 85 2.71 -10.16 19.67
N ASP A 86 3.25 -11.32 20.07
CA ASP A 86 4.68 -11.44 20.39
C ASP A 86 5.53 -11.25 19.13
N ASN A 87 5.15 -11.88 18.02
CA ASN A 87 5.80 -11.65 16.73
C ASN A 87 5.72 -10.17 16.31
N GLN A 88 4.60 -9.50 16.58
CA GLN A 88 4.42 -8.08 16.27
C GLN A 88 5.34 -7.20 17.09
N GLU A 89 5.58 -7.52 18.35
CA GLU A 89 6.51 -6.81 19.23
C GLU A 89 7.93 -6.88 18.69
N ASP A 90 8.40 -8.06 18.32
CA ASP A 90 9.71 -8.28 17.69
C ASP A 90 9.87 -7.51 16.37
N LEU A 91 8.80 -7.43 15.56
CA LEU A 91 8.82 -6.66 14.31
C LEU A 91 8.84 -5.15 14.54
N ASN A 92 8.20 -4.66 15.61
CA ASN A 92 8.15 -3.23 15.92
C ASN A 92 9.45 -2.71 16.58
N LEU A 93 10.09 -3.53 17.40
CA LEU A 93 11.29 -3.18 18.17
C LEU A 93 12.42 -4.19 17.92
N PRO A 94 12.84 -4.41 16.67
CA PRO A 94 13.85 -5.40 16.38
C PRO A 94 15.22 -4.95 16.85
N LEU A 95 16.04 -5.91 17.27
CA LEU A 95 17.41 -5.68 17.76
C LEU A 95 18.31 -5.02 16.69
N ASN A 96 18.02 -5.22 15.41
CA ASN A 96 18.77 -4.63 14.29
C ASN A 96 18.30 -3.19 13.93
N GLY A 97 17.35 -2.63 14.67
CA GLY A 97 16.84 -1.27 14.46
C GLY A 97 15.95 -1.06 13.24
N LYS A 98 15.60 -2.13 12.50
CA LYS A 98 14.79 -2.06 11.27
C LYS A 98 13.36 -2.52 11.55
N ALA A 99 12.46 -1.60 11.86
CA ALA A 99 11.06 -1.92 12.12
C ALA A 99 10.34 -2.39 10.84
N VAL A 100 9.47 -3.37 11.01
CA VAL A 100 8.65 -3.94 9.94
C VAL A 100 7.18 -3.86 10.33
N ASN A 101 6.36 -3.28 9.45
CA ASN A 101 4.91 -3.24 9.63
C ASN A 101 4.29 -4.57 9.18
N ALA A 102 3.22 -4.98 9.84
CA ALA A 102 2.57 -6.25 9.55
C ALA A 102 1.20 -6.06 8.92
N ILE A 103 0.78 -7.02 8.09
CA ILE A 103 -0.60 -7.21 7.67
C ILE A 103 -1.12 -8.40 8.49
N ARG A 104 -2.19 -8.19 9.26
CA ARG A 104 -2.71 -9.19 10.21
C ARG A 104 -4.21 -9.37 10.05
N SER A 105 -4.67 -10.60 10.29
CA SER A 105 -6.09 -10.89 10.43
C SER A 105 -6.53 -10.72 11.89
N PHE A 106 -7.64 -10.03 12.09
CA PHE A 106 -8.27 -9.84 13.39
C PHE A 106 -9.67 -10.42 13.38
N GLN A 107 -10.04 -11.13 14.45
CA GLN A 107 -11.36 -11.68 14.58
C GLN A 107 -12.42 -10.57 14.56
N GLY A 108 -13.41 -10.69 13.69
CA GLY A 108 -14.49 -9.71 13.53
C GLY A 108 -14.12 -8.41 12.78
N LYS A 109 -12.85 -8.22 12.38
CA LYS A 109 -12.39 -7.02 11.66
C LYS A 109 -11.77 -7.32 10.30
N GLY A 110 -11.48 -8.60 10.01
CA GLY A 110 -10.82 -9.00 8.77
C GLY A 110 -9.32 -8.73 8.76
N THR A 111 -8.76 -8.61 7.57
CA THR A 111 -7.32 -8.37 7.35
C THR A 111 -7.02 -6.88 7.36
N LEU A 112 -6.16 -6.44 8.27
CA LEU A 112 -5.81 -5.04 8.48
C LEU A 112 -4.31 -4.80 8.27
N VAL A 113 -3.98 -3.62 7.78
CA VAL A 113 -2.62 -3.06 7.90
C VAL A 113 -2.39 -2.68 9.35
N TRP A 114 -1.35 -3.25 9.98
CA TRP A 114 -1.07 -3.07 11.40
C TRP A 114 0.37 -2.67 11.64
N GLY A 115 0.59 -1.38 11.67
CA GLY A 115 1.89 -0.73 11.86
C GLY A 115 2.04 0.49 10.96
N ALA A 116 2.78 1.48 11.44
CA ALA A 116 3.02 2.74 10.75
C ALA A 116 4.43 3.29 11.00
N ARG A 117 5.40 2.39 11.09
CA ARG A 117 6.80 2.76 11.24
C ARG A 117 7.53 2.72 9.91
N THR A 118 8.54 3.55 9.78
CA THR A 118 9.52 3.45 8.71
C THR A 118 10.52 2.33 9.02
N LEU A 119 11.35 1.98 8.04
CA LEU A 119 12.41 1.00 8.26
C LEU A 119 13.42 1.47 9.33
N GLU A 120 13.56 2.78 9.53
CA GLU A 120 14.40 3.41 10.55
C GLU A 120 13.71 3.39 11.93
N GLY A 121 13.49 2.21 12.47
CA GLY A 121 12.68 1.98 13.67
C GLY A 121 13.17 2.63 14.95
N ASN A 122 14.46 2.96 15.07
CA ASN A 122 15.08 3.54 16.25
C ASN A 122 15.29 5.06 16.17
N SER A 123 15.08 5.68 15.00
CA SER A 123 15.16 7.14 14.86
C SER A 123 14.08 7.83 15.66
N LYS A 124 14.43 8.94 16.31
CA LYS A 124 13.43 9.80 16.95
C LYS A 124 12.73 10.71 15.95
N ASP A 125 13.41 11.06 14.86
CA ASP A 125 12.92 12.05 13.88
C ASP A 125 11.98 11.41 12.84
N TYR A 126 12.39 10.28 12.26
CA TYR A 126 11.66 9.66 11.13
C TYR A 126 11.16 8.24 11.41
N ARG A 127 10.99 7.89 12.67
CA ARG A 127 10.44 6.58 13.09
C ARG A 127 9.08 6.28 12.48
N TYR A 128 8.23 7.29 12.35
CA TYR A 128 6.85 7.12 11.90
C TYR A 128 6.67 7.54 10.45
N ILE A 129 5.94 6.72 9.71
CA ILE A 129 5.66 6.95 8.29
C ILE A 129 4.86 8.24 8.06
N SER A 130 3.96 8.59 8.99
CA SER A 130 3.20 9.84 8.95
C SER A 130 4.12 11.06 8.95
N VAL A 131 5.07 11.11 9.86
CA VAL A 131 6.05 12.21 9.95
C VAL A 131 6.88 12.30 8.67
N ARG A 132 7.45 11.18 8.23
CA ARG A 132 8.29 11.17 7.02
C ARG A 132 7.52 11.61 5.76
N ARG A 133 6.28 11.15 5.62
CA ARG A 133 5.44 11.52 4.47
C ARG A 133 5.01 12.99 4.52
N THR A 134 4.64 13.49 5.69
CA THR A 134 4.32 14.91 5.88
C THR A 134 5.52 15.79 5.53
N MET A 135 6.71 15.46 6.03
CA MET A 135 7.93 16.19 5.69
C MET A 135 8.22 16.17 4.19
N THR A 136 8.11 15.01 3.54
CA THR A 136 8.29 14.89 2.10
C THR A 136 7.28 15.75 1.32
N TYR A 137 6.03 15.78 1.75
CA TYR A 137 4.98 16.62 1.14
C TYR A 137 5.33 18.10 1.27
N LEU A 138 5.72 18.56 2.46
CA LEU A 138 6.09 19.95 2.70
C LEU A 138 7.33 20.35 1.90
N GLU A 139 8.38 19.53 1.92
CA GLU A 139 9.62 19.74 1.16
C GLU A 139 9.35 19.89 -0.35
N GLN A 140 8.56 18.98 -0.93
CA GLN A 140 8.23 19.02 -2.36
C GLN A 140 7.36 20.24 -2.71
N SER A 141 6.38 20.56 -1.86
CA SER A 141 5.50 21.71 -2.08
C SER A 141 6.28 23.04 -2.04
N ILE A 142 7.18 23.18 -1.06
CA ILE A 142 8.05 24.36 -0.95
C ILE A 142 9.01 24.41 -2.12
N LYS A 143 9.59 23.28 -2.54
CA LYS A 143 10.45 23.21 -3.72
C LYS A 143 9.74 23.72 -4.96
N PHE A 144 8.53 23.24 -5.26
CA PHE A 144 7.76 23.70 -6.42
C PHE A 144 7.40 25.19 -6.33
N ALA A 145 7.03 25.69 -5.15
CA ALA A 145 6.80 27.10 -4.94
C ALA A 145 8.07 27.94 -5.17
N ALA A 146 9.22 27.44 -4.79
CA ALA A 146 10.51 28.11 -4.98
C ALA A 146 10.99 28.13 -6.44
N GLU A 147 10.52 27.23 -7.29
CA GLU A 147 10.89 27.19 -8.72
C GLU A 147 10.58 28.52 -9.46
N ALA A 148 9.51 29.22 -9.06
CA ALA A 148 9.16 30.52 -9.62
C ALA A 148 10.23 31.61 -9.37
N TYR A 149 11.12 31.41 -8.41
CA TYR A 149 12.15 32.38 -7.98
C TYR A 149 13.57 32.01 -8.42
N VAL A 150 13.75 30.93 -9.18
CA VAL A 150 15.09 30.43 -9.57
C VAL A 150 15.90 31.48 -10.33
N PHE A 151 15.26 32.26 -11.18
CA PHE A 151 15.90 33.34 -11.96
C PHE A 151 15.57 34.76 -11.44
N ALA A 152 14.96 34.85 -10.26
CA ALA A 152 14.67 36.16 -9.67
C ALA A 152 15.95 36.85 -9.16
N PRO A 153 16.01 38.21 -9.16
CA PRO A 153 17.14 38.94 -8.61
C PRO A 153 17.38 38.61 -7.13
N ASN A 154 18.64 38.48 -6.75
CA ASN A 154 19.04 38.24 -5.37
C ASN A 154 18.96 39.52 -4.53
N ASN A 155 17.77 39.90 -4.10
CA ASN A 155 17.50 41.12 -3.34
C ASN A 155 16.50 40.87 -2.19
N SER A 156 16.36 41.89 -1.32
CA SER A 156 15.51 41.82 -0.13
C SER A 156 14.02 41.57 -0.44
N THR A 157 13.55 42.06 -1.59
CA THR A 157 12.15 41.88 -2.03
C THR A 157 11.88 40.41 -2.36
N THR A 158 12.76 39.78 -3.12
CA THR A 158 12.64 38.32 -3.45
C THR A 158 12.68 37.48 -2.17
N TRP A 159 13.59 37.80 -1.24
CA TRP A 159 13.69 37.05 0.02
C TRP A 159 12.44 37.20 0.90
N SER A 160 11.93 38.43 1.04
CA SER A 160 10.70 38.66 1.83
C SER A 160 9.49 37.98 1.21
N THR A 161 9.38 38.01 -0.10
CA THR A 161 8.26 37.35 -0.82
C THR A 161 8.33 35.83 -0.64
N LEU A 162 9.50 35.22 -0.86
CA LEU A 162 9.68 33.78 -0.67
C LEU A 162 9.38 33.36 0.79
N LYS A 163 9.93 34.12 1.76
CA LYS A 163 9.67 33.86 3.17
C LYS A 163 8.19 33.93 3.50
N SER A 164 7.47 34.95 3.01
CA SER A 164 6.05 35.12 3.24
C SER A 164 5.24 33.98 2.58
N THR A 165 5.60 33.57 1.38
CA THR A 165 4.96 32.46 0.66
C THR A 165 5.08 31.16 1.46
N VAL A 166 6.30 30.81 1.93
CA VAL A 166 6.54 29.60 2.73
C VAL A 166 5.83 29.70 4.09
N SER A 167 5.90 30.84 4.77
CA SER A 167 5.24 31.02 6.07
C SER A 167 3.72 30.88 5.96
N ASN A 168 3.11 31.50 4.97
CA ASN A 168 1.68 31.40 4.72
C ASN A 168 1.27 29.95 4.41
N PHE A 169 2.02 29.27 3.57
CA PHE A 169 1.79 27.87 3.26
C PHE A 169 1.82 27.00 4.54
N LEU A 170 2.87 27.10 5.36
CA LEU A 170 2.99 26.34 6.59
C LEU A 170 1.88 26.68 7.61
N THR A 171 1.51 27.95 7.73
CA THR A 171 0.38 28.37 8.57
C THR A 171 -0.94 27.75 8.13
N ASN A 172 -1.19 27.73 6.82
CA ASN A 172 -2.39 27.11 6.27
C ASN A 172 -2.40 25.58 6.51
N GLN A 173 -1.25 24.90 6.38
CA GLN A 173 -1.15 23.48 6.69
C GLN A 173 -1.39 23.19 8.17
N TRP A 174 -0.86 24.03 9.07
CA TRP A 174 -1.12 23.94 10.50
C TRP A 174 -2.60 24.16 10.82
N GLN A 175 -3.23 25.18 10.27
CA GLN A 175 -4.65 25.45 10.49
C GLN A 175 -5.56 24.34 9.95
N SER A 176 -5.15 23.64 8.89
CA SER A 176 -5.88 22.49 8.35
C SER A 176 -5.67 21.19 9.13
N GLY A 177 -4.79 21.20 10.16
CA GLY A 177 -4.52 20.05 10.99
C GLY A 177 -3.57 19.03 10.35
N LEU A 178 -2.77 19.45 9.39
CA LEU A 178 -1.71 18.60 8.81
C LEU A 178 -0.45 18.60 9.67
N LEU A 179 -0.17 19.69 10.39
CA LEU A 179 0.93 19.91 11.31
C LEU A 179 0.46 20.02 12.75
#